data_2800db9fdbbdb97865d28fcb7113c59c
#
_entry.id   2800db9fdbbdb97865d28fcb7113c59c
#
_cell.length_a   1.000
_cell.length_b   1.000
_cell.length_c   1.000
_cell.angle_alpha   90.00
_cell.angle_beta   90.00
_cell.angle_gamma   90.00
#
_symmetry.space_group_name_H-M   'P 1'
#
loop_
_entity.id
_entity.type
_entity.pdbx_description
1 polymer ?
#
loop_
_entity_poly.entity_id
_entity_poly.type
_entity_poly.pdbx_seq_one_letter_code
_entity_poly.pdbx_strand_id
1 'polypeptide(L)'
;MRPTARKIGKWTAELLLVFIGAYAAFWLNSYQERHRDAQRRDVLLASLEEDVRGSIGVAHERAEKLGQDAAAFRAKVDAGEMPPLYPFVFITDYNPTDVATLLQAGGVELLDPKTLAALRKVESRVRAWLGLMERYQKLSDQLIVPNVDQGPEFFYDPATKKLRKRFEKYPQSLEDAGKFFEEFEKLEKELLQQIQLERQKHK
;
A
#
# COMPACT_ATOMS: atom_id res chain seq x y z
N MET A 1 -49.93 46.14 -36.54
CA MET A 1 -48.75 45.79 -37.34
C MET A 1 -48.37 44.32 -37.07
N ARG A 2 -48.56 43.42 -38.04
CA ARG A 2 -48.21 41.99 -37.89
C ARG A 2 -46.70 41.86 -38.15
N PRO A 3 -45.93 41.30 -37.24
CA PRO A 3 -44.51 41.00 -37.51
C PRO A 3 -44.44 40.06 -38.68
N THR A 4 -43.72 40.43 -39.73
CA THR A 4 -43.61 39.63 -40.94
C THR A 4 -42.89 38.32 -40.64
N ALA A 5 -43.46 37.18 -41.02
CA ALA A 5 -42.97 35.80 -40.82
C ALA A 5 -41.45 35.66 -41.16
N ARG A 6 -40.94 36.51 -42.03
CA ARG A 6 -39.55 36.59 -42.46
C ARG A 6 -38.60 37.08 -41.35
N LYS A 7 -39.09 37.98 -40.43
CA LYS A 7 -38.28 38.43 -39.27
C LYS A 7 -38.21 37.34 -38.20
N ILE A 8 -39.29 36.59 -37.95
CA ILE A 8 -39.35 35.51 -36.99
C ILE A 8 -38.38 34.37 -37.41
N GLY A 9 -38.39 33.99 -38.70
CA GLY A 9 -37.48 32.95 -39.22
C GLY A 9 -36.01 33.32 -39.07
N LYS A 10 -35.64 34.63 -39.22
CA LYS A 10 -34.26 35.07 -39.05
C LYS A 10 -33.84 34.95 -37.56
N TRP A 11 -34.66 35.36 -36.63
CA TRP A 11 -34.42 35.25 -35.20
C TRP A 11 -34.27 33.83 -34.71
N THR A 12 -35.11 32.90 -35.24
CA THR A 12 -35.05 31.47 -34.93
C THR A 12 -33.76 30.86 -35.47
N ALA A 13 -33.33 31.23 -36.67
CA ALA A 13 -32.08 30.78 -37.24
C ALA A 13 -30.85 31.27 -36.47
N GLU A 14 -30.83 32.54 -36.06
CA GLU A 14 -29.78 33.12 -35.21
C GLU A 14 -29.73 32.43 -33.84
N LEU A 15 -30.87 32.16 -33.21
CA LEU A 15 -30.96 31.45 -31.94
C LEU A 15 -30.44 30.02 -32.06
N LEU A 16 -30.84 29.29 -33.12
CA LEU A 16 -30.33 27.93 -33.39
C LEU A 16 -28.83 27.90 -33.60
N LEU A 17 -28.27 28.89 -34.28
CA LEU A 17 -26.84 28.99 -34.55
C LEU A 17 -26.06 29.18 -33.24
N VAL A 18 -26.56 30.02 -32.32
CA VAL A 18 -25.99 30.20 -30.97
C VAL A 18 -26.07 28.90 -30.16
N PHE A 19 -27.20 28.20 -30.18
CA PHE A 19 -27.33 26.94 -29.48
C PHE A 19 -26.38 25.84 -30.02
N ILE A 20 -26.25 25.74 -31.36
CA ILE A 20 -25.31 24.79 -31.98
C ILE A 20 -23.88 25.15 -31.60
N GLY A 21 -23.51 26.44 -31.61
CA GLY A 21 -22.18 26.89 -31.22
C GLY A 21 -21.86 26.57 -29.73
N ALA A 22 -22.82 26.87 -28.83
CA ALA A 22 -22.67 26.55 -27.40
C ALA A 22 -22.60 25.04 -27.15
N TYR A 23 -23.44 24.26 -27.83
CA TYR A 23 -23.41 22.80 -27.72
C TYR A 23 -22.10 22.20 -28.25
N ALA A 24 -21.60 22.68 -29.40
CA ALA A 24 -20.33 22.27 -29.94
C ALA A 24 -19.15 22.58 -29.02
N ALA A 25 -19.17 23.80 -28.43
CA ALA A 25 -18.14 24.21 -27.46
C ALA A 25 -18.18 23.33 -26.20
N PHE A 26 -19.37 23.06 -25.67
CA PHE A 26 -19.54 22.15 -24.52
C PHE A 26 -19.07 20.72 -24.83
N TRP A 27 -19.46 20.21 -26.01
CA TRP A 27 -19.05 18.87 -26.44
C TRP A 27 -17.52 18.75 -26.59
N LEU A 28 -16.90 19.77 -27.19
CA LEU A 28 -15.44 19.83 -27.36
C LEU A 28 -14.71 19.87 -26.01
N ASN A 29 -15.21 20.71 -25.07
CA ASN A 29 -14.65 20.77 -23.72
C ASN A 29 -14.76 19.42 -23.00
N SER A 30 -15.92 18.77 -23.05
CA SER A 30 -16.13 17.46 -22.43
C SER A 30 -15.28 16.35 -23.10
N TYR A 31 -14.99 16.48 -24.40
CA TYR A 31 -14.08 15.57 -25.09
C TYR A 31 -12.63 15.77 -24.61
N GLN A 32 -12.19 17.02 -24.50
CA GLN A 32 -10.84 17.33 -24.01
C GLN A 32 -10.64 16.90 -22.55
N GLU A 33 -11.62 17.11 -21.69
CA GLU A 33 -11.58 16.67 -20.30
C GLU A 33 -11.42 15.14 -20.22
N ARG A 34 -12.27 14.38 -20.92
CA ARG A 34 -12.17 12.92 -20.95
C ARG A 34 -10.80 12.43 -21.45
N HIS A 35 -10.24 13.09 -22.46
CA HIS A 35 -8.94 12.73 -22.99
C HIS A 35 -7.81 13.01 -21.98
N ARG A 36 -7.87 14.14 -21.27
CA ARG A 36 -6.93 14.47 -20.18
C ARG A 36 -7.03 13.48 -19.02
N ASP A 37 -8.23 13.12 -18.61
CA ASP A 37 -8.45 12.18 -17.53
C ASP A 37 -7.97 10.77 -17.89
N ALA A 38 -8.18 10.34 -19.14
CA ALA A 38 -7.60 9.09 -19.64
C ALA A 38 -6.07 9.09 -19.58
N GLN A 39 -5.43 10.17 -20.02
CA GLN A 39 -3.96 10.30 -19.94
C GLN A 39 -3.46 10.31 -18.49
N ARG A 40 -4.12 11.08 -17.60
CA ARG A 40 -3.78 11.12 -16.16
C ARG A 40 -3.91 9.75 -15.52
N ARG A 41 -4.99 9.03 -15.83
CA ARG A 41 -5.20 7.66 -15.35
C ARG A 41 -4.09 6.72 -15.82
N ASP A 42 -3.73 6.75 -17.10
CA ASP A 42 -2.68 5.89 -17.64
C ASP A 42 -1.33 6.13 -16.96
N VAL A 43 -0.96 7.40 -16.73
CA VAL A 43 0.25 7.77 -15.99
C VAL A 43 0.18 7.27 -14.54
N LEU A 44 -0.94 7.48 -13.86
CA LEU A 44 -1.14 7.02 -12.49
C LEU A 44 -1.03 5.50 -12.38
N LEU A 45 -1.72 4.76 -13.25
CA LEU A 45 -1.69 3.29 -13.25
C LEU A 45 -0.29 2.75 -13.59
N ALA A 46 0.45 3.42 -14.48
CA ALA A 46 1.82 3.03 -14.79
C ALA A 46 2.76 3.22 -13.59
N SER A 47 2.67 4.35 -12.90
CA SER A 47 3.44 4.62 -11.68
C SER A 47 3.09 3.61 -10.57
N LEU A 48 1.79 3.39 -10.30
CA LEU A 48 1.36 2.40 -9.32
C LEU A 48 1.85 0.98 -9.67
N GLU A 49 1.84 0.61 -10.94
CA GLU A 49 2.33 -0.71 -11.37
C GLU A 49 3.83 -0.87 -11.08
N GLU A 50 4.62 0.16 -11.32
CA GLU A 50 6.07 0.15 -11.06
C GLU A 50 6.36 0.07 -9.56
N ASP A 51 5.71 0.92 -8.76
CA ASP A 51 5.86 0.96 -7.29
C ASP A 51 5.48 -0.38 -6.66
N VAL A 52 4.33 -0.95 -7.05
CA VAL A 52 3.87 -2.25 -6.53
C VAL A 52 4.80 -3.38 -6.94
N ARG A 53 5.35 -3.38 -8.15
CA ARG A 53 6.35 -4.39 -8.57
C ARG A 53 7.63 -4.31 -7.74
N GLY A 54 8.12 -3.11 -7.46
CA GLY A 54 9.28 -2.90 -6.60
C GLY A 54 9.00 -3.41 -5.18
N SER A 55 7.85 -3.07 -4.63
CA SER A 55 7.44 -3.47 -3.30
C SER A 55 7.27 -4.98 -3.14
N ILE A 56 6.72 -5.68 -4.12
CA ILE A 56 6.62 -7.16 -4.14
C ILE A 56 8.00 -7.79 -3.97
N GLY A 57 9.02 -7.31 -4.68
CA GLY A 57 10.38 -7.82 -4.58
C GLY A 57 10.94 -7.68 -3.17
N VAL A 58 10.80 -6.49 -2.59
CA VAL A 58 11.24 -6.21 -1.21
C VAL A 58 10.48 -7.05 -0.19
N ALA A 59 9.16 -7.19 -0.36
CA ALA A 59 8.34 -8.00 0.54
C ALA A 59 8.76 -9.48 0.53
N HIS A 60 9.04 -10.01 -0.66
CA HIS A 60 9.51 -11.40 -0.84
C HIS A 60 10.84 -11.64 -0.12
N GLU A 61 11.85 -10.81 -0.38
CA GLU A 61 13.16 -10.92 0.26
C GLU A 61 13.08 -10.83 1.79
N ARG A 62 12.26 -9.91 2.30
CA ARG A 62 12.06 -9.75 3.75
C ARG A 62 11.32 -10.94 4.36
N ALA A 63 10.30 -11.46 3.70
CA ALA A 63 9.58 -12.65 4.15
C ALA A 63 10.52 -13.86 4.27
N GLU A 64 11.33 -14.11 3.24
CA GLU A 64 12.28 -15.20 3.22
C GLU A 64 13.33 -15.06 4.33
N LYS A 65 13.97 -13.89 4.44
CA LYS A 65 14.99 -13.63 5.44
C LYS A 65 14.45 -13.76 6.86
N LEU A 66 13.34 -13.12 7.18
CA LEU A 66 12.75 -13.19 8.52
C LEU A 66 12.25 -14.59 8.86
N GLY A 67 11.72 -15.33 7.89
CA GLY A 67 11.35 -16.73 8.04
C GLY A 67 12.56 -17.62 8.38
N GLN A 68 13.67 -17.42 7.67
CA GLN A 68 14.94 -18.13 7.95
C GLN A 68 15.50 -17.78 9.32
N ASP A 69 15.53 -16.49 9.69
CA ASP A 69 16.02 -16.02 10.97
C ASP A 69 15.19 -16.58 12.14
N ALA A 70 13.86 -16.57 12.01
CA ALA A 70 12.94 -17.14 12.99
C ALA A 70 13.13 -18.65 13.16
N ALA A 71 13.26 -19.38 12.04
CA ALA A 71 13.50 -20.83 12.06
C ALA A 71 14.86 -21.18 12.68
N ALA A 72 15.92 -20.43 12.32
CA ALA A 72 17.25 -20.61 12.87
C ALA A 72 17.29 -20.33 14.38
N PHE A 73 16.62 -19.27 14.83
CA PHE A 73 16.49 -18.95 16.24
C PHE A 73 15.79 -20.08 17.00
N ARG A 74 14.65 -20.57 16.48
CA ARG A 74 13.90 -21.65 17.09
C ARG A 74 14.72 -22.95 17.17
N ALA A 75 15.39 -23.33 16.09
CA ALA A 75 16.23 -24.53 16.05
C ALA A 75 17.33 -24.51 17.12
N LYS A 76 17.95 -23.35 17.37
CA LYS A 76 18.95 -23.19 18.44
C LYS A 76 18.32 -23.35 19.82
N VAL A 77 17.17 -22.73 20.05
CA VAL A 77 16.45 -22.86 21.34
C VAL A 77 16.03 -24.31 21.60
N ASP A 78 15.52 -24.99 20.58
CA ASP A 78 15.11 -26.41 20.68
C ASP A 78 16.30 -27.34 20.90
N ALA A 79 17.50 -27.00 20.39
CA ALA A 79 18.76 -27.69 20.67
C ALA A 79 19.29 -27.42 22.10
N GLY A 80 18.62 -26.59 22.89
CA GLY A 80 19.05 -26.22 24.24
C GLY A 80 20.18 -25.19 24.24
N GLU A 81 20.35 -24.45 23.13
CA GLU A 81 21.23 -23.29 23.07
C GLU A 81 20.51 -22.06 23.62
N MET A 82 21.28 -21.06 23.95
CA MET A 82 20.77 -19.74 24.42
C MET A 82 21.23 -18.65 23.44
N PRO A 83 20.63 -18.56 22.24
CA PRO A 83 21.02 -17.55 21.25
C PRO A 83 20.78 -16.15 21.76
N PRO A 84 21.64 -15.16 21.37
CA PRO A 84 21.46 -13.78 21.79
C PRO A 84 20.13 -13.22 21.25
N LEU A 85 19.51 -12.32 22.02
CA LEU A 85 18.37 -11.53 21.59
C LEU A 85 18.90 -10.21 21.03
N TYR A 86 18.53 -9.89 19.81
CA TYR A 86 18.88 -8.63 19.17
C TYR A 86 17.74 -7.63 19.32
N PRO A 87 18.06 -6.32 19.45
CA PRO A 87 17.03 -5.29 19.40
C PRO A 87 16.20 -5.39 18.12
N PHE A 88 14.90 -5.29 18.27
CA PHE A 88 14.02 -5.22 17.13
C PHE A 88 14.06 -3.79 16.59
N VAL A 89 14.72 -3.59 15.46
CA VAL A 89 14.79 -2.29 14.78
C VAL A 89 13.91 -2.37 13.56
N PHE A 90 12.81 -1.63 13.60
CA PHE A 90 11.91 -1.51 12.47
C PHE A 90 12.26 -0.27 11.68
N ILE A 91 12.90 -0.47 10.52
CA ILE A 91 13.13 0.58 9.53
C ILE A 91 12.12 0.33 8.40
N THR A 92 11.20 1.27 8.23
CA THR A 92 10.26 1.23 7.12
C THR A 92 10.62 2.33 6.12
N ASP A 93 10.97 1.93 4.92
CA ASP A 93 11.03 2.82 3.76
C ASP A 93 9.63 2.99 3.14
N TYR A 94 8.65 2.23 3.63
CA TYR A 94 7.27 2.31 3.19
C TYR A 94 6.62 3.54 3.80
N ASN A 95 6.27 4.49 2.96
CA ASN A 95 5.52 5.68 3.35
C ASN A 95 4.06 5.53 2.89
N PRO A 96 3.12 5.17 3.80
CA PRO A 96 1.70 5.08 3.44
C PRO A 96 1.12 6.44 2.99
N THR A 97 1.87 7.52 3.20
CA THR A 97 1.49 8.87 2.78
C THR A 97 1.49 8.99 1.25
N ASP A 98 2.29 8.21 0.54
CA ASP A 98 2.40 8.30 -0.92
C ASP A 98 1.11 7.85 -1.60
N VAL A 99 0.52 6.74 -1.14
CA VAL A 99 -0.79 6.28 -1.61
C VAL A 99 -1.89 7.28 -1.20
N ALA A 100 -1.87 7.76 0.03
CA ALA A 100 -2.83 8.76 0.51
C ALA A 100 -2.71 10.08 -0.28
N THR A 101 -1.50 10.51 -0.60
CA THR A 101 -1.21 11.70 -1.41
C THR A 101 -1.71 11.54 -2.85
N LEU A 102 -1.47 10.38 -3.47
CA LEU A 102 -2.00 10.05 -4.79
C LEU A 102 -3.53 10.07 -4.82
N LEU A 103 -4.17 9.53 -3.76
CA LEU A 103 -5.62 9.54 -3.63
C LEU A 103 -6.17 10.95 -3.38
N GLN A 104 -5.49 11.79 -2.61
CA GLN A 104 -5.89 13.18 -2.33
C GLN A 104 -5.72 14.09 -3.56
N ALA A 105 -4.76 13.81 -4.44
CA ALA A 105 -4.54 14.57 -5.67
C ALA A 105 -5.59 14.32 -6.77
N GLY A 106 -6.74 13.73 -6.44
CA GLY A 106 -7.83 13.42 -7.39
C GLY A 106 -7.68 12.05 -8.06
N GLY A 107 -6.70 11.23 -7.64
CA GLY A 107 -6.48 9.90 -8.19
C GLY A 107 -7.63 8.92 -7.92
N VAL A 108 -8.42 9.15 -6.85
CA VAL A 108 -9.57 8.30 -6.49
C VAL A 108 -10.63 8.25 -7.59
N GLU A 109 -10.87 9.39 -8.26
CA GLU A 109 -11.90 9.51 -9.30
C GLU A 109 -11.44 8.89 -10.63
N LEU A 110 -10.14 8.68 -10.79
CA LEU A 110 -9.54 8.13 -12.00
C LEU A 110 -9.45 6.60 -12.01
N LEU A 111 -9.50 5.97 -10.81
CA LEU A 111 -9.31 4.52 -10.67
C LEU A 111 -10.64 3.76 -10.70
N ASP A 112 -10.63 2.58 -11.31
CA ASP A 112 -11.74 1.63 -11.21
C ASP A 112 -12.01 1.28 -9.73
N PRO A 113 -13.29 1.09 -9.33
CA PRO A 113 -13.65 0.73 -7.95
C PRO A 113 -12.94 -0.53 -7.43
N LYS A 114 -12.61 -1.49 -8.32
CA LYS A 114 -11.90 -2.73 -7.94
C LYS A 114 -10.44 -2.45 -7.60
N THR A 115 -9.75 -1.64 -8.40
CA THR A 115 -8.37 -1.22 -8.14
C THR A 115 -8.29 -0.39 -6.86
N LEU A 116 -9.23 0.54 -6.67
CA LEU A 116 -9.33 1.33 -5.45
C LEU A 116 -9.58 0.45 -4.20
N ALA A 117 -10.45 -0.56 -4.31
CA ALA A 117 -10.71 -1.48 -3.21
C ALA A 117 -9.47 -2.32 -2.86
N ALA A 118 -8.73 -2.81 -3.87
CA ALA A 118 -7.48 -3.54 -3.66
C ALA A 118 -6.42 -2.65 -2.99
N LEU A 119 -6.28 -1.40 -3.44
CA LEU A 119 -5.36 -0.42 -2.85
C LEU A 119 -5.69 -0.13 -1.37
N ARG A 120 -6.96 0.08 -1.05
CA ARG A 120 -7.41 0.29 0.34
C ARG A 120 -7.18 -0.95 1.23
N LYS A 121 -7.30 -2.15 0.67
CA LYS A 121 -7.01 -3.40 1.38
C LYS A 121 -5.54 -3.49 1.77
N VAL A 122 -4.62 -3.17 0.84
CA VAL A 122 -3.18 -3.06 1.10
C VAL A 122 -2.90 -2.02 2.18
N GLU A 123 -3.40 -0.80 2.02
CA GLU A 123 -3.20 0.30 2.98
C GLU A 123 -3.68 -0.07 4.39
N SER A 124 -4.87 -0.64 4.51
CA SER A 124 -5.42 -1.07 5.79
C SER A 124 -4.55 -2.12 6.47
N ARG A 125 -4.00 -3.06 5.70
CA ARG A 125 -3.11 -4.11 6.23
C ARG A 125 -1.79 -3.53 6.71
N VAL A 126 -1.21 -2.62 5.95
CA VAL A 126 0.03 -1.91 6.34
C VAL A 126 -0.16 -1.14 7.64
N ARG A 127 -1.25 -0.39 7.78
CA ARG A 127 -1.55 0.35 9.02
C ARG A 127 -1.68 -0.57 10.24
N ALA A 128 -2.37 -1.70 10.08
CA ALA A 128 -2.50 -2.68 11.16
C ALA A 128 -1.14 -3.25 11.57
N TRP A 129 -0.28 -3.51 10.60
CA TRP A 129 1.06 -4.01 10.83
C TRP A 129 1.99 -2.98 11.48
N LEU A 130 1.97 -1.72 11.03
CA LEU A 130 2.74 -0.65 11.70
C LEU A 130 2.43 -0.57 13.19
N GLY A 131 1.16 -0.66 13.58
CA GLY A 131 0.77 -0.69 14.99
C GLY A 131 1.24 -1.94 15.76
N LEU A 132 1.44 -3.06 15.08
CA LEU A 132 2.03 -4.26 15.69
C LEU A 132 3.55 -4.09 15.87
N MET A 133 4.22 -3.57 14.83
CA MET A 133 5.67 -3.34 14.87
C MET A 133 6.07 -2.30 15.90
N GLU A 134 5.31 -1.24 16.07
CA GLU A 134 5.52 -0.26 17.15
C GLU A 134 5.46 -0.91 18.53
N ARG A 135 4.57 -1.87 18.73
CA ARG A 135 4.49 -2.61 20.00
C ARG A 135 5.72 -3.48 20.22
N TYR A 136 6.19 -4.18 19.19
CA TYR A 136 7.41 -4.99 19.29
C TYR A 136 8.65 -4.14 19.50
N GLN A 137 8.73 -2.99 18.82
CA GLN A 137 9.82 -2.06 19.04
C GLN A 137 9.82 -1.52 20.46
N LYS A 138 8.68 -1.10 21.01
CA LYS A 138 8.57 -0.67 22.41
C LYS A 138 9.01 -1.76 23.40
N LEU A 139 8.63 -3.01 23.17
CA LEU A 139 9.09 -4.13 24.01
C LEU A 139 10.61 -4.33 23.90
N SER A 140 11.15 -4.22 22.69
CA SER A 140 12.58 -4.29 22.43
C SER A 140 13.32 -3.16 23.16
N ASP A 141 12.86 -1.91 23.03
CA ASP A 141 13.45 -0.73 23.65
C ASP A 141 13.42 -0.79 25.18
N GLN A 142 12.39 -1.41 25.75
CA GLN A 142 12.24 -1.54 27.21
C GLN A 142 12.99 -2.73 27.79
N LEU A 143 13.08 -3.84 27.07
CA LEU A 143 13.55 -5.11 27.63
C LEU A 143 14.89 -5.58 27.04
N ILE A 144 15.19 -5.27 25.77
CA ILE A 144 16.37 -5.79 25.08
C ILE A 144 17.45 -4.72 25.00
N VAL A 145 17.12 -3.55 24.46
CA VAL A 145 18.12 -2.46 24.28
C VAL A 145 18.90 -2.14 25.55
N PRO A 146 18.27 -1.97 26.74
CA PRO A 146 19.00 -1.66 27.97
C PRO A 146 19.88 -2.81 28.47
N ASN A 147 19.75 -4.00 27.90
CA ASN A 147 20.36 -5.23 28.37
C ASN A 147 21.16 -5.97 27.30
N VAL A 148 21.53 -5.29 26.20
CA VAL A 148 22.27 -5.92 25.06
C VAL A 148 23.65 -6.46 25.47
N ASP A 149 24.26 -5.86 26.51
CA ASP A 149 25.56 -6.25 27.03
C ASP A 149 25.48 -7.38 28.09
N GLN A 150 24.26 -7.80 28.43
CA GLN A 150 24.08 -8.88 29.42
C GLN A 150 24.34 -10.25 28.80
N GLY A 151 24.87 -11.18 29.64
CA GLY A 151 25.06 -12.56 29.22
C GLY A 151 23.73 -13.30 28.96
N PRO A 152 23.79 -14.50 28.33
CA PRO A 152 22.60 -15.29 28.02
C PRO A 152 21.74 -15.61 29.22
N GLU A 153 22.33 -15.76 30.42
CA GLU A 153 21.64 -16.05 31.69
C GLU A 153 20.69 -14.93 32.12
N PHE A 154 20.80 -13.73 31.57
CA PHE A 154 19.84 -12.67 31.80
C PHE A 154 18.53 -12.91 31.03
N PHE A 155 18.61 -13.45 29.82
CA PHE A 155 17.49 -13.69 28.93
C PHE A 155 16.87 -15.06 29.13
N TYR A 156 17.69 -16.04 29.54
CA TYR A 156 17.30 -17.43 29.70
C TYR A 156 17.39 -17.88 31.16
N ASP A 157 16.65 -18.90 31.49
CA ASP A 157 16.84 -19.63 32.73
C ASP A 157 18.01 -20.60 32.57
N PRO A 158 19.08 -20.52 33.40
CA PRO A 158 20.26 -21.35 33.23
C PRO A 158 20.01 -22.83 33.41
N ALA A 159 19.02 -23.23 34.21
CA ALA A 159 18.71 -24.64 34.51
C ALA A 159 17.90 -25.27 33.38
N THR A 160 16.92 -24.55 32.84
CA THR A 160 16.03 -25.09 31.80
C THR A 160 16.39 -24.65 30.40
N LYS A 161 17.30 -23.67 30.26
CA LYS A 161 17.71 -23.02 28.99
C LYS A 161 16.53 -22.40 28.20
N LYS A 162 15.38 -22.20 28.84
CA LYS A 162 14.21 -21.58 28.24
C LYS A 162 14.25 -20.07 28.43
N LEU A 163 13.70 -19.35 27.47
CA LEU A 163 13.51 -17.90 27.62
C LEU A 163 12.70 -17.61 28.88
N ARG A 164 13.16 -16.63 29.65
CA ARG A 164 12.40 -16.12 30.79
C ARG A 164 11.08 -15.52 30.29
N LYS A 165 10.02 -15.62 31.11
CA LYS A 165 8.65 -15.22 30.77
C LYS A 165 8.54 -13.83 30.12
N ARG A 166 9.35 -12.85 30.56
CA ARG A 166 9.35 -11.50 30.00
C ARG A 166 9.85 -11.41 28.56
N PHE A 167 10.58 -12.43 28.08
CA PHE A 167 11.16 -12.50 26.72
C PHE A 167 10.49 -13.59 25.85
N GLU A 168 9.53 -14.35 26.38
CA GLU A 168 8.89 -15.48 25.68
C GLU A 168 8.20 -15.10 24.35
N LYS A 169 7.83 -13.80 24.21
CA LYS A 169 7.22 -13.30 22.97
C LYS A 169 8.22 -12.92 21.87
N TYR A 170 9.52 -12.95 22.14
CA TYR A 170 10.54 -12.57 21.17
C TYR A 170 10.53 -13.45 19.90
N PRO A 171 10.54 -14.80 20.00
CA PRO A 171 10.44 -15.66 18.80
C PRO A 171 9.17 -15.40 18.00
N GLN A 172 8.06 -15.18 18.67
CA GLN A 172 6.78 -14.88 18.04
C GLN A 172 6.82 -13.58 17.24
N SER A 173 7.52 -12.54 17.73
CA SER A 173 7.65 -11.28 17.00
C SER A 173 8.39 -11.42 15.67
N LEU A 174 9.41 -12.30 15.62
CA LEU A 174 10.13 -12.61 14.38
C LEU A 174 9.24 -13.35 13.37
N GLU A 175 8.48 -14.34 13.85
CA GLU A 175 7.55 -15.10 13.01
C GLU A 175 6.41 -14.25 12.48
N ASP A 176 5.85 -13.40 13.32
CA ASP A 176 4.75 -12.50 12.94
C ASP A 176 5.23 -11.49 11.89
N ALA A 177 6.47 -11.01 11.99
CA ALA A 177 7.05 -10.14 10.98
C ALA A 177 7.24 -10.87 9.63
N GLY A 178 7.73 -12.11 9.63
CA GLY A 178 7.86 -12.92 8.42
C GLY A 178 6.51 -13.17 7.76
N LYS A 179 5.52 -13.64 8.52
CA LYS A 179 4.15 -13.89 8.03
C LYS A 179 3.49 -12.63 7.48
N PHE A 180 3.76 -11.47 8.09
CA PHE A 180 3.24 -10.22 7.57
C PHE A 180 3.73 -9.98 6.14
N PHE A 181 5.04 -10.10 5.88
CA PHE A 181 5.59 -9.86 4.55
C PHE A 181 5.09 -10.89 3.52
N GLU A 182 4.85 -12.14 3.91
CA GLU A 182 4.20 -13.13 3.03
C GLU A 182 2.77 -12.73 2.65
N GLU A 183 1.98 -12.26 3.63
CA GLU A 183 0.60 -11.81 3.38
C GLU A 183 0.60 -10.50 2.56
N PHE A 184 1.55 -9.62 2.83
CA PHE A 184 1.69 -8.35 2.13
C PHE A 184 2.04 -8.57 0.66
N GLU A 185 2.99 -9.46 0.37
CA GLU A 185 3.33 -9.87 -1.00
C GLU A 185 2.08 -10.38 -1.77
N LYS A 186 1.24 -11.20 -1.13
CA LYS A 186 0.01 -11.71 -1.75
C LYS A 186 -0.96 -10.57 -2.09
N LEU A 187 -1.15 -9.64 -1.16
CA LEU A 187 -2.04 -8.49 -1.38
C LEU A 187 -1.55 -7.56 -2.48
N GLU A 188 -0.25 -7.35 -2.57
CA GLU A 188 0.35 -6.54 -3.62
C GLU A 188 0.25 -7.21 -4.99
N LYS A 189 0.40 -8.55 -5.07
CA LYS A 189 0.14 -9.30 -6.29
C LYS A 189 -1.33 -9.18 -6.75
N GLU A 190 -2.28 -9.23 -5.81
CA GLU A 190 -3.70 -9.00 -6.11
C GLU A 190 -3.93 -7.57 -6.65
N LEU A 191 -3.31 -6.56 -6.03
CA LEU A 191 -3.38 -5.17 -6.48
C LEU A 191 -2.76 -5.00 -7.87
N LEU A 192 -1.57 -5.56 -8.10
CA LEU A 192 -0.90 -5.53 -9.40
C LEU A 192 -1.78 -6.10 -10.51
N GLN A 193 -2.44 -7.22 -10.23
CA GLN A 193 -3.38 -7.83 -11.18
C GLN A 193 -4.56 -6.90 -11.50
N GLN A 194 -5.13 -6.22 -10.50
CA GLN A 194 -6.23 -5.26 -10.74
C GLN A 194 -5.76 -4.05 -11.57
N ILE A 195 -4.59 -3.50 -11.28
CA ILE A 195 -3.98 -2.42 -12.07
C ILE A 195 -3.81 -2.84 -13.53
N GLN A 196 -3.28 -4.03 -13.79
CA GLN A 196 -3.09 -4.54 -15.14
C GLN A 196 -4.40 -4.76 -15.89
N LEU A 197 -5.41 -5.31 -15.23
CA LEU A 197 -6.75 -5.48 -15.80
C LEU A 197 -7.40 -4.14 -16.15
N GLU A 198 -7.26 -3.14 -15.31
CA GLU A 198 -7.77 -1.80 -15.58
C GLU A 198 -7.07 -1.15 -16.77
N ARG A 199 -5.72 -1.23 -16.85
CA ARG A 199 -4.96 -0.73 -17.99
C ARG A 199 -5.31 -1.41 -19.31
N GLN A 200 -5.66 -2.72 -19.29
CA GLN A 200 -6.07 -3.44 -20.49
C GLN A 200 -7.46 -3.01 -21.01
N LYS A 201 -8.38 -2.65 -20.13
CA LYS A 201 -9.72 -2.19 -20.51
C LYS A 201 -9.73 -0.84 -21.24
N HIS A 202 -8.72 -0.05 -21.01
CA HIS A 202 -8.65 1.34 -21.47
C HIS A 202 -7.65 1.57 -22.62
N LYS A 203 -7.02 0.51 -23.12
CA LYS A 203 -6.24 0.50 -24.38
C LYS A 203 -7.16 0.28 -25.56
#